data_7124f3f0b234192bf3f448f39ae3efcf
#
_entry.id   7124f3f0b234192bf3f448f39ae3efcf
#
_cell.length_a   1.000
_cell.length_b   1.000
_cell.length_c   1.000
_cell.angle_alpha   90.00
_cell.angle_beta   90.00
_cell.angle_gamma   90.00
#
_symmetry.space_group_name_H-M   'P 1'
#
loop_
_entity.id
_entity.type
_entity.pdbx_description
1 polymer ?
#
loop_
_entity_poly.entity_id
_entity_poly.type
_entity_poly.pdbx_seq_one_letter_code
_entity_poly.pdbx_strand_id
1 'polypeptide(L)'
;MKVTLYSDGSSRGNPGPGGYGTILRYVDPKGNVHEREFSGGEKETTNNRMELMGVIEGLRALKEKCAVELFSDSQYIVNALNNGWLRDWKRRGWKRRDGELKNAELWQELDGLLAKHAVTAHWVKGHADNEYNNRCDALATAERDKYTT
;
A
#
# COMPACT_ATOMS: atom_id res chain seq x y z
N MET A 1 19.21 -4.14 3.49
CA MET A 1 18.38 -5.27 3.02
C MET A 1 17.50 -4.79 1.88
N LYS A 2 17.30 -5.61 0.89
CA LYS A 2 16.48 -5.31 -0.28
C LYS A 2 15.19 -6.12 -0.21
N VAL A 3 14.06 -5.44 -0.27
CA VAL A 3 12.75 -6.07 -0.12
C VAL A 3 11.83 -5.63 -1.25
N THR A 4 11.00 -6.53 -1.75
CA THR A 4 9.95 -6.18 -2.69
C THR A 4 8.62 -6.21 -1.95
N LEU A 5 7.82 -5.16 -2.12
CA LEU A 5 6.51 -5.04 -1.49
C LEU A 5 5.45 -4.99 -2.58
N TYR A 6 4.50 -5.90 -2.51
CA TYR A 6 3.33 -5.92 -3.39
C TYR A 6 2.10 -5.63 -2.54
N SER A 7 1.17 -4.85 -3.05
CA SER A 7 -0.06 -4.55 -2.31
C SER A 7 -1.23 -4.32 -3.25
N ASP A 8 -2.42 -4.53 -2.72
CA ASP A 8 -3.66 -4.24 -3.41
C ASP A 8 -4.75 -3.93 -2.37
N GLY A 9 -5.75 -3.18 -2.79
CA GLY A 9 -6.90 -2.84 -1.97
C GLY A 9 -8.17 -2.96 -2.78
N SER A 10 -9.27 -3.24 -2.11
CA SER A 10 -10.56 -3.43 -2.76
C SER A 10 -11.69 -3.02 -1.82
N SER A 11 -12.73 -2.39 -2.37
CA SER A 11 -13.93 -2.10 -1.61
C SER A 11 -15.17 -2.32 -2.47
N ARG A 12 -16.28 -2.64 -1.80
CA ARG A 12 -17.60 -2.70 -2.43
C ARG A 12 -18.31 -1.38 -2.16
N GLY A 13 -18.13 -0.43 -3.05
CA GLY A 13 -18.64 0.92 -2.89
C GLY A 13 -17.65 1.84 -2.20
N ASN A 14 -17.96 3.13 -2.18
CA ASN A 14 -17.13 4.17 -1.58
C ASN A 14 -18.03 5.15 -0.82
N PRO A 15 -18.35 4.89 0.47
CA PRO A 15 -17.80 3.84 1.32
C PRO A 15 -18.54 2.50 1.23
N GLY A 16 -17.89 1.47 1.73
CA GLY A 16 -18.47 0.13 1.82
C GLY A 16 -17.45 -0.82 2.42
N PRO A 17 -17.77 -2.12 2.48
CA PRO A 17 -16.81 -3.12 2.98
C PRO A 17 -15.58 -3.15 2.12
N GLY A 18 -14.41 -3.27 2.73
CA GLY A 18 -13.17 -3.32 1.99
C GLY A 18 -12.10 -4.14 2.67
N GLY A 19 -11.07 -4.49 1.90
CA GLY A 19 -9.92 -5.22 2.39
C GLY A 19 -8.65 -4.85 1.64
N TYR A 20 -7.53 -5.23 2.22
CA TYR A 20 -6.23 -5.08 1.58
C TYR A 20 -5.45 -6.38 1.69
N GLY A 21 -4.50 -6.55 0.77
CA GLY A 21 -3.55 -7.65 0.81
C GLY A 21 -2.17 -7.14 0.49
N THR A 22 -1.17 -7.66 1.19
CA THR A 22 0.22 -7.23 1.05
C THR A 22 1.13 -8.43 1.12
N ILE A 23 2.16 -8.46 0.26
CA ILE A 23 3.18 -9.49 0.29
C ILE A 23 4.55 -8.80 0.34
N LEU A 24 5.36 -9.19 1.33
CA LEU A 24 6.76 -8.81 1.39
C LEU A 24 7.59 -9.99 0.92
N ARG A 25 8.51 -9.74 -0.01
CA ARG A 25 9.38 -10.75 -0.56
C ARG A 25 10.84 -10.34 -0.39
N TYR A 26 11.64 -11.26 0.11
CA TYR A 26 13.05 -11.04 0.34
C TYR A 26 13.83 -12.29 -0.07
N VAL A 27 14.93 -12.09 -0.80
CA VAL A 27 15.83 -13.17 -1.18
C VAL A 27 17.11 -13.01 -0.37
N ASP A 28 17.45 -14.02 0.43
CA ASP A 28 18.62 -13.95 1.30
C ASP A 28 19.92 -14.16 0.49
N PRO A 29 21.11 -13.94 1.10
CA PRO A 29 22.37 -14.10 0.40
C PRO A 29 22.63 -15.52 -0.13
N LYS A 30 21.93 -16.52 0.42
CA LYS A 30 22.04 -17.90 -0.04
C LYS A 30 21.06 -18.24 -1.17
N GLY A 31 20.25 -17.28 -1.59
CA GLY A 31 19.27 -17.46 -2.65
C GLY A 31 17.92 -17.98 -2.20
N ASN A 32 17.69 -18.11 -0.90
CA ASN A 32 16.40 -18.57 -0.37
C ASN A 32 15.40 -17.44 -0.38
N VAL A 33 14.19 -17.73 -0.85
CA VAL A 33 13.10 -16.77 -0.93
C VAL A 33 12.28 -16.80 0.36
N HIS A 34 12.09 -15.64 0.95
CA HIS A 34 11.26 -15.46 2.14
C HIS A 34 10.09 -14.57 1.78
N GLU A 35 8.88 -14.99 2.15
CA GLU A 35 7.67 -14.23 1.89
C GLU A 35 6.83 -14.12 3.16
N ARG A 36 6.19 -12.95 3.34
CA ARG A 36 5.19 -12.76 4.39
C ARG A 36 3.97 -12.11 3.79
N GLU A 37 2.81 -12.62 4.17
CA GLU A 37 1.53 -12.08 3.73
C GLU A 37 0.86 -11.33 4.87
N PHE A 38 0.23 -10.22 4.54
CA PHE A 38 -0.59 -9.45 5.46
C PHE A 38 -1.91 -9.17 4.79
N SER A 39 -2.98 -9.19 5.57
CA SER A 39 -4.29 -8.82 5.07
C SER A 39 -5.13 -8.26 6.19
N GLY A 40 -6.11 -7.46 5.84
CA GLY A 40 -7.03 -6.88 6.80
C GLY A 40 -8.13 -6.14 6.07
N GLY A 41 -9.10 -5.65 6.81
CA GLY A 41 -10.21 -4.95 6.19
C GLY A 41 -11.01 -4.12 7.18
N GLU A 42 -12.00 -3.43 6.64
CA GLU A 42 -12.90 -2.59 7.41
C GLU A 42 -14.31 -2.72 6.85
N LYS A 43 -15.29 -2.57 7.74
CA LYS A 43 -16.70 -2.68 7.35
C LYS A 43 -17.13 -1.50 6.47
N GLU A 44 -16.58 -0.33 6.72
CA GLU A 44 -16.92 0.88 5.98
C GLU A 44 -15.67 1.65 5.64
N THR A 45 -15.26 1.58 4.39
CA THR A 45 -14.00 2.14 3.93
C THR A 45 -14.07 2.48 2.44
N THR A 46 -12.95 2.91 1.88
CA THR A 46 -12.85 3.22 0.46
C THR A 46 -11.70 2.43 -0.15
N ASN A 47 -11.71 2.33 -1.48
CA ASN A 47 -10.66 1.66 -2.22
C ASN A 47 -9.29 2.30 -1.93
N ASN A 48 -9.21 3.63 -2.01
CA ASN A 48 -7.97 4.35 -1.76
C ASN A 48 -7.44 4.14 -0.35
N ARG A 49 -8.33 4.10 0.64
CA ARG A 49 -7.93 3.84 2.03
C ARG A 49 -7.33 2.45 2.18
N MET A 50 -7.93 1.45 1.54
CA MET A 50 -7.42 0.07 1.60
C MET A 50 -6.07 -0.04 0.88
N GLU A 51 -5.88 0.65 -0.23
CA GLU A 51 -4.60 0.70 -0.91
C GLU A 51 -3.50 1.25 0.00
N LEU A 52 -3.79 2.34 0.69
CA LEU A 52 -2.84 2.95 1.64
C LEU A 52 -2.52 2.02 2.79
N MET A 53 -3.54 1.39 3.37
CA MET A 53 -3.35 0.51 4.53
C MET A 53 -2.49 -0.70 4.17
N GLY A 54 -2.65 -1.23 2.96
CA GLY A 54 -1.81 -2.34 2.50
C GLY A 54 -0.33 -1.99 2.46
N VAL A 55 0.01 -0.82 1.95
CA VAL A 55 1.40 -0.36 1.90
C VAL A 55 1.93 -0.08 3.31
N ILE A 56 1.14 0.59 4.13
CA ILE A 56 1.53 0.93 5.50
C ILE A 56 1.84 -0.33 6.32
N GLU A 57 0.97 -1.33 6.24
CA GLU A 57 1.17 -2.56 7.00
C GLU A 57 2.45 -3.29 6.57
N GLY A 58 2.74 -3.31 5.27
CA GLY A 58 3.97 -3.92 4.77
C GLY A 58 5.22 -3.20 5.28
N LEU A 59 5.24 -1.88 5.18
CA LEU A 59 6.41 -1.10 5.63
C LEU A 59 6.58 -1.17 7.15
N ARG A 60 5.46 -1.16 7.89
CA ARG A 60 5.50 -1.24 9.34
C ARG A 60 6.12 -2.55 9.84
N ALA A 61 5.98 -3.62 9.07
CA ALA A 61 6.52 -4.93 9.42
C ALA A 61 8.04 -5.02 9.31
N LEU A 62 8.67 -4.08 8.60
CA LEU A 62 10.12 -4.07 8.43
C LEU A 62 10.80 -3.57 9.70
N LYS A 63 11.74 -4.36 10.23
CA LYS A 63 12.39 -4.07 11.50
C LYS A 63 13.68 -3.30 11.38
N GLU A 64 14.23 -3.16 10.18
CA GLU A 64 15.45 -2.41 9.92
C GLU A 64 15.28 -1.61 8.65
N LYS A 65 16.20 -0.67 8.41
CA LYS A 65 16.18 0.13 7.19
C LYS A 65 16.35 -0.77 5.97
N CYS A 66 15.43 -0.67 5.02
CA CYS A 66 15.43 -1.46 3.79
C CYS A 66 15.36 -0.57 2.57
N ALA A 67 15.92 -1.07 1.46
CA ALA A 67 15.62 -0.57 0.14
C ALA A 67 14.40 -1.35 -0.34
N VAL A 68 13.29 -0.66 -0.56
CA VAL A 68 12.00 -1.29 -0.89
C VAL A 68 11.59 -0.94 -2.31
N GLU A 69 11.32 -1.97 -3.11
CA GLU A 69 10.68 -1.80 -4.41
C GLU A 69 9.19 -2.08 -4.20
N LEU A 70 8.37 -1.04 -4.32
CA LEU A 70 6.93 -1.13 -4.14
C LEU A 70 6.24 -1.26 -5.49
N PHE A 71 5.44 -2.31 -5.66
CA PHE A 71 4.65 -2.52 -6.87
C PHE A 71 3.16 -2.42 -6.53
N SER A 72 2.47 -1.51 -7.18
CA SER A 72 1.04 -1.27 -6.94
C SER A 72 0.35 -0.88 -8.25
N ASP A 73 -0.92 -1.31 -8.39
CA ASP A 73 -1.75 -0.86 -9.51
C ASP A 73 -2.50 0.43 -9.18
N SER A 74 -2.32 0.97 -7.99
CA SER A 74 -2.96 2.22 -7.56
C SER A 74 -2.17 3.42 -8.05
N GLN A 75 -2.70 4.13 -9.04
CA GLN A 75 -2.10 5.38 -9.50
C GLN A 75 -2.15 6.44 -8.40
N TYR A 76 -3.16 6.36 -7.54
CA TYR A 76 -3.30 7.25 -6.37
C TYR A 76 -2.05 7.23 -5.50
N ILE A 77 -1.54 6.03 -5.18
CA ILE A 77 -0.34 5.88 -4.36
C ILE A 77 0.93 6.18 -5.15
N VAL A 78 1.07 5.55 -6.31
CA VAL A 78 2.30 5.66 -7.10
C VAL A 78 2.55 7.10 -7.52
N ASN A 79 1.51 7.80 -7.95
CA ASN A 79 1.65 9.20 -8.37
C ASN A 79 1.95 10.12 -7.19
N ALA A 80 1.36 9.86 -6.03
CA ALA A 80 1.64 10.67 -4.85
C ALA A 80 3.12 10.59 -4.46
N LEU A 81 3.72 9.42 -4.60
CA LEU A 81 5.13 9.22 -4.26
C LEU A 81 6.06 9.74 -5.37
N ASN A 82 5.71 9.51 -6.64
CA ASN A 82 6.59 9.82 -7.76
C ASN A 82 6.46 11.25 -8.28
N ASN A 83 5.29 11.88 -8.10
CA ASN A 83 5.03 13.22 -8.63
C ASN A 83 5.15 14.33 -7.60
N GLY A 84 5.64 14.03 -6.40
CA GLY A 84 5.85 15.03 -5.38
C GLY A 84 4.61 15.49 -4.64
N TRP A 85 3.45 14.83 -4.82
CA TRP A 85 2.21 15.21 -4.16
C TRP A 85 2.33 15.11 -2.65
N LEU A 86 2.97 14.04 -2.16
CA LEU A 86 3.16 13.84 -0.72
C LEU A 86 3.97 14.98 -0.10
N ARG A 87 5.02 15.39 -0.79
CA ARG A 87 5.88 16.51 -0.35
C ARG A 87 5.08 17.81 -0.30
N ASP A 88 4.24 18.05 -1.30
CA ASP A 88 3.39 19.24 -1.35
C ASP A 88 2.37 19.26 -0.20
N TRP A 89 1.72 18.13 0.04
CA TRP A 89 0.75 18.03 1.13
C TRP A 89 1.41 18.25 2.48
N LYS A 90 2.59 17.70 2.68
CA LYS A 90 3.36 17.90 3.92
C LYS A 90 3.71 19.36 4.12
N ARG A 91 4.14 20.03 3.06
CA ARG A 91 4.48 21.44 3.10
C ARG A 91 3.27 22.31 3.43
N ARG A 92 2.08 21.90 3.05
CA ARG A 92 0.83 22.61 3.31
C ARG A 92 0.17 22.22 4.64
N GLY A 93 0.88 21.48 5.49
CA GLY A 93 0.33 21.04 6.77
C GLY A 93 -0.70 19.94 6.63
N TRP A 94 -0.51 19.05 5.64
CA TRP A 94 -1.37 17.93 5.34
C TRP A 94 -2.76 18.36 4.85
N LYS A 95 -2.73 19.37 3.99
CA LYS A 95 -3.93 19.88 3.33
C LYS A 95 -3.70 19.98 1.83
N ARG A 96 -4.76 19.92 1.08
CA ARG A 96 -4.70 20.20 -0.35
C ARG A 96 -4.78 21.70 -0.58
N ARG A 97 -4.43 22.13 -1.79
CA ARG A 97 -4.51 23.53 -2.18
C ARG A 97 -5.93 24.10 -2.02
N ASP A 98 -6.93 23.28 -2.28
CA ASP A 98 -8.34 23.68 -2.32
C ASP A 98 -9.18 23.10 -1.17
N GLY A 99 -8.56 22.58 -0.10
CA GLY A 99 -9.33 22.07 1.02
C GLY A 99 -8.68 20.92 1.75
N GLU A 100 -9.51 20.07 2.33
CA GLU A 100 -9.03 18.96 3.14
C GLU A 100 -8.41 17.84 2.30
N LEU A 101 -7.39 17.21 2.83
CA LEU A 101 -6.77 16.05 2.24
C LEU A 101 -7.45 14.80 2.80
N LYS A 102 -8.04 14.00 1.91
CA LYS A 102 -8.63 12.73 2.31
C LYS A 102 -7.54 11.77 2.78
N ASN A 103 -7.85 10.99 3.81
CA ASN A 103 -6.91 10.01 4.40
C ASN A 103 -5.63 10.65 4.91
N ALA A 104 -5.70 11.90 5.35
CA ALA A 104 -4.52 12.64 5.81
C ALA A 104 -3.76 11.89 6.90
N GLU A 105 -4.46 11.23 7.83
CA GLU A 105 -3.82 10.47 8.90
C GLU A 105 -3.01 9.29 8.36
N LEU A 106 -3.48 8.64 7.30
CA LEU A 106 -2.75 7.54 6.68
C LEU A 106 -1.55 8.06 5.88
N TRP A 107 -1.70 9.18 5.19
CA TRP A 107 -0.57 9.78 4.47
C TRP A 107 0.53 10.23 5.41
N GLN A 108 0.17 10.76 6.59
CA GLN A 108 1.15 11.13 7.61
C GLN A 108 1.90 9.92 8.13
N GLU A 109 1.18 8.83 8.38
CA GLU A 109 1.79 7.59 8.83
C GLU A 109 2.73 7.02 7.77
N LEU A 110 2.28 7.02 6.52
CA LEU A 110 3.10 6.56 5.40
C LEU A 110 4.38 7.41 5.27
N ASP A 111 4.26 8.72 5.38
CA ASP A 111 5.40 9.63 5.31
C ASP A 111 6.46 9.27 6.35
N GLY A 112 6.04 8.99 7.58
CA GLY A 112 6.95 8.58 8.64
C GLY A 112 7.66 7.27 8.33
N LEU A 113 6.96 6.33 7.71
CA LEU A 113 7.55 5.05 7.31
C LEU A 113 8.50 5.22 6.13
N LEU A 114 8.16 6.08 5.17
CA LEU A 114 9.04 6.36 4.02
C LEU A 114 10.35 6.99 4.47
N ALA A 115 10.34 7.76 5.55
CA ALA A 115 11.57 8.36 6.08
C ALA A 115 12.53 7.32 6.66
N LYS A 116 12.01 6.13 7.01
CA LYS A 116 12.82 5.06 7.61
C LYS A 116 13.42 4.11 6.58
N HIS A 117 12.98 4.19 5.33
CA HIS A 117 13.38 3.26 4.27
C HIS A 117 13.65 4.00 2.98
N ALA A 118 14.36 3.35 2.05
CA ALA A 118 14.53 3.87 0.69
C ALA A 118 13.49 3.18 -0.20
N VAL A 119 12.37 3.85 -0.46
CA VAL A 119 11.24 3.26 -1.19
C VAL A 119 11.17 3.82 -2.60
N THR A 120 11.13 2.93 -3.59
CA THR A 120 10.89 3.28 -4.99
C THR A 120 9.57 2.67 -5.41
N ALA A 121 8.66 3.49 -5.92
CA ALA A 121 7.33 3.03 -6.31
C ALA A 121 7.25 2.78 -7.81
N HIS A 122 6.65 1.64 -8.17
CA HIS A 122 6.44 1.24 -9.56
C HIS A 122 4.96 0.97 -9.78
N TRP A 123 4.41 1.56 -10.83
CA TRP A 123 3.05 1.27 -11.21
C TRP A 123 3.01 -0.01 -12.03
N VAL A 124 2.07 -0.90 -11.70
CA VAL A 124 1.79 -2.09 -12.49
C VAL A 124 0.36 -2.00 -12.99
N LYS A 125 0.14 -2.44 -14.23
CA LYS A 125 -1.20 -2.45 -14.78
C LYS A 125 -2.04 -3.50 -14.07
N GLY A 126 -3.23 -3.12 -13.60
CA GLY A 126 -4.08 -4.04 -12.85
C GLY A 126 -4.41 -5.29 -13.65
N HIS A 127 -4.44 -6.43 -12.96
CA HIS A 127 -4.76 -7.75 -13.53
C HIS A 127 -3.82 -8.18 -14.66
N ALA A 128 -2.65 -7.56 -14.78
CA ALA A 128 -1.64 -7.98 -15.72
C ALA A 128 -0.83 -9.14 -15.14
N ASP A 129 0.25 -9.50 -15.77
CA ASP A 129 0.98 -10.74 -15.56
C ASP A 129 1.78 -10.85 -14.24
N ASN A 130 1.48 -10.02 -13.24
CA ASN A 130 2.20 -10.06 -11.98
C ASN A 130 1.49 -10.98 -10.98
N GLU A 131 2.07 -12.16 -10.77
CA GLU A 131 1.55 -13.17 -9.86
C GLU A 131 1.35 -12.65 -8.45
N TYR A 132 2.31 -11.87 -7.94
CA TYR A 132 2.25 -11.36 -6.57
C TYR A 132 1.13 -10.34 -6.40
N ASN A 133 0.94 -9.46 -7.37
CA ASN A 133 -0.16 -8.51 -7.30
C ASN A 133 -1.52 -9.21 -7.43
N ASN A 134 -1.58 -10.30 -8.19
CA ASN A 134 -2.80 -11.12 -8.26
C ASN A 134 -3.09 -11.80 -6.93
N ARG A 135 -2.06 -12.27 -6.22
CA ARG A 135 -2.22 -12.84 -4.88
C ARG A 135 -2.71 -11.77 -3.89
N CYS A 136 -2.19 -10.56 -4.00
CA CYS A 136 -2.64 -9.45 -3.16
C CYS A 136 -4.10 -9.11 -3.41
N ASP A 137 -4.54 -9.14 -4.68
CA ASP A 137 -5.94 -8.93 -5.02
C ASP A 137 -6.82 -10.00 -4.37
N ALA A 138 -6.41 -11.26 -4.40
CA ALA A 138 -7.15 -12.35 -3.78
C ALA A 138 -7.26 -12.16 -2.26
N LEU A 139 -6.16 -11.74 -1.61
CA LEU A 139 -6.17 -11.45 -0.18
C LEU A 139 -7.11 -10.30 0.15
N ALA A 140 -7.05 -9.23 -0.64
CA ALA A 140 -7.89 -8.04 -0.45
C ALA A 140 -9.37 -8.40 -0.60
N THR A 141 -9.70 -9.17 -1.63
CA THR A 141 -11.07 -9.60 -1.90
C THR A 141 -11.61 -10.48 -0.77
N ALA A 142 -10.80 -11.43 -0.30
CA ALA A 142 -11.20 -12.31 0.80
C ALA A 142 -11.48 -11.52 2.08
N GLU A 143 -10.64 -10.55 2.39
CA GLU A 143 -10.85 -9.70 3.57
C GLU A 143 -12.10 -8.83 3.41
N ARG A 144 -12.28 -8.22 2.23
CA ARG A 144 -13.47 -7.43 1.93
C ARG A 144 -14.74 -8.25 2.14
N ASP A 145 -14.74 -9.48 1.68
CA ASP A 145 -15.94 -10.34 1.73
C ASP A 145 -16.31 -10.75 3.15
N LYS A 146 -15.37 -10.71 4.10
CA LYS A 146 -15.67 -10.96 5.51
C LYS A 146 -16.62 -9.91 6.10
N TYR A 147 -16.62 -8.71 5.55
CA TYR A 147 -17.45 -7.59 6.03
C TYR A 147 -18.68 -7.37 5.16
N THR A 148 -18.85 -8.18 4.13
CA THR A 148 -20.01 -8.12 3.26
C THR A 148 -21.08 -9.06 3.80
N THR A 149 -22.25 -8.51 4.11
CA THR A 149 -23.38 -9.30 4.62
C THR A 149 -24.47 -9.44 3.57
#